data_cea4dfd5cd3c00f68dedc6b388f024f6
#
_entry.id   cea4dfd5cd3c00f68dedc6b388f024f6
#
_cell.length_a   1.000
_cell.length_b   1.000
_cell.length_c   1.000
_cell.angle_alpha   90.00
_cell.angle_beta   90.00
_cell.angle_gamma   90.00
#
_symmetry.space_group_name_H-M   'P 1'
#
loop_
_entity.id
_entity.type
_entity.pdbx_description
1 polymer ?
#
loop_
_entity_poly.entity_id
_entity_poly.type
_entity_poly.pdbx_seq_one_letter_code
_entity_poly.pdbx_strand_id
1 'polypeptide(L)'
;VTINVVCGSGLNCVNMAAEMIAAGDADIVVAGGMENMSMAPYAVMQGRYGYRMNDGKLVDTMVHDALWDAFNDYHMGITAENICEKWGLTREELDKFAATSQQKAVAAQESGAFDKEIVPVEVKKKKETIVFAKDEGPRPGTTAEGIAKLRPAFKKDGIVTAANSSGINDGAAAIVVMSEEKAKELGVKPMATWVAGALAGVAPEIMGIGPVAATKKVMARTGMKIEDFDVIEANEAFAAQSV
;
A
#
# COMPACT_ATOMS: atom_id res chain seq x y z
N VAL A 1 -16.26 3.87 -13.23
CA VAL A 1 -15.40 2.77 -13.66
C VAL A 1 -14.72 2.18 -12.42
N THR A 2 -14.69 0.86 -12.33
CA THR A 2 -13.95 0.15 -11.28
C THR A 2 -12.76 -0.53 -11.92
N ILE A 3 -11.58 -0.34 -11.35
CA ILE A 3 -10.34 -0.97 -11.81
C ILE A 3 -9.68 -1.74 -10.68
N ASN A 4 -8.87 -2.72 -11.02
CA ASN A 4 -8.06 -3.45 -10.07
C ASN A 4 -6.69 -3.81 -10.67
N VAL A 5 -5.66 -3.26 -10.09
CA VAL A 5 -4.26 -3.67 -10.23
C VAL A 5 -3.64 -3.85 -8.83
N VAL A 6 -4.44 -4.39 -7.93
CA VAL A 6 -4.13 -4.64 -6.51
C VAL A 6 -3.60 -3.36 -5.84
N CYS A 7 -2.43 -3.36 -5.24
CA CYS A 7 -1.85 -2.21 -4.52
C CYS A 7 -1.65 -0.97 -5.40
N GLY A 8 -1.50 -1.12 -6.70
CA GLY A 8 -1.35 0.00 -7.66
C GLY A 8 -2.66 0.65 -8.10
N SER A 9 -3.83 0.14 -7.67
CA SER A 9 -5.14 0.57 -8.18
C SER A 9 -5.39 2.05 -7.92
N GLY A 10 -5.14 2.54 -6.72
CA GLY A 10 -5.39 3.93 -6.34
C GLY A 10 -4.58 4.92 -7.18
N LEU A 11 -3.28 4.69 -7.35
CA LEU A 11 -2.46 5.53 -8.23
C LEU A 11 -2.87 5.41 -9.70
N ASN A 12 -3.26 4.22 -10.15
CA ASN A 12 -3.72 4.05 -11.53
C ASN A 12 -5.05 4.73 -11.81
N CYS A 13 -5.94 4.90 -10.82
CA CYS A 13 -7.14 5.71 -10.95
C CYS A 13 -6.81 7.16 -11.34
N VAL A 14 -5.75 7.72 -10.77
CA VAL A 14 -5.30 9.08 -11.09
C VAL A 14 -4.79 9.17 -12.53
N ASN A 15 -4.00 8.18 -12.97
CA ASN A 15 -3.52 8.11 -14.35
C ASN A 15 -4.71 8.06 -15.33
N MET A 16 -5.67 7.17 -15.08
CA MET A 16 -6.85 7.03 -15.93
C MET A 16 -7.72 8.29 -15.91
N ALA A 17 -7.87 8.97 -14.77
CA ALA A 17 -8.58 10.23 -14.70
C ALA A 17 -7.94 11.31 -15.59
N ALA A 18 -6.61 11.43 -15.54
CA ALA A 18 -5.86 12.35 -16.40
C ALA A 18 -6.01 11.98 -17.89
N GLU A 19 -5.95 10.70 -18.23
CA GLU A 19 -6.14 10.19 -19.58
C GLU A 19 -7.57 10.48 -20.11
N MET A 20 -8.62 10.26 -19.29
CA MET A 20 -10.01 10.56 -19.64
C MET A 20 -10.21 12.06 -19.92
N ILE A 21 -9.62 12.94 -19.10
CA ILE A 21 -9.68 14.37 -19.28
C ILE A 21 -8.92 14.78 -20.57
N ALA A 22 -7.74 14.25 -20.78
CA ALA A 22 -6.95 14.51 -22.00
C ALA A 22 -7.65 14.01 -23.29
N ALA A 23 -8.42 12.92 -23.20
CA ALA A 23 -9.22 12.40 -24.30
C ALA A 23 -10.50 13.21 -24.56
N GLY A 24 -10.91 14.09 -23.66
CA GLY A 24 -12.15 14.85 -23.74
C GLY A 24 -13.40 14.08 -23.30
N ASP A 25 -13.23 12.94 -22.64
CA ASP A 25 -14.34 12.12 -22.13
C ASP A 25 -14.97 12.71 -20.86
N ALA A 26 -14.21 13.51 -20.11
CA ALA A 26 -14.66 14.18 -18.89
C ALA A 26 -13.88 15.48 -18.64
N ASP A 27 -14.51 16.45 -17.99
CA ASP A 27 -13.85 17.69 -17.54
C ASP A 27 -13.30 17.56 -16.12
N ILE A 28 -14.00 16.80 -15.29
CA ILE A 28 -13.69 16.58 -13.87
C ILE A 28 -13.90 15.12 -13.53
N VAL A 29 -12.94 14.50 -12.85
CA VAL A 29 -13.00 13.10 -12.41
C VAL A 29 -12.64 13.02 -10.93
N VAL A 30 -13.42 12.28 -10.16
CA VAL A 30 -13.02 11.85 -8.81
C VAL A 30 -12.30 10.52 -8.94
N ALA A 31 -11.05 10.49 -8.56
CA ALA A 31 -10.19 9.30 -8.56
C ALA A 31 -9.85 8.88 -7.12
N GLY A 32 -9.94 7.60 -6.83
CA GLY A 32 -9.66 7.14 -5.48
C GLY A 32 -9.80 5.64 -5.29
N GLY A 33 -9.65 5.21 -4.07
CA GLY A 33 -9.83 3.83 -3.66
C GLY A 33 -10.06 3.71 -2.16
N MET A 34 -10.51 2.55 -1.74
CA MET A 34 -10.70 2.20 -0.35
C MET A 34 -10.39 0.72 -0.13
N GLU A 35 -9.97 0.41 1.07
CA GLU A 35 -9.82 -0.96 1.54
C GLU A 35 -10.22 -1.05 3.01
N ASN A 36 -10.91 -2.12 3.37
CA ASN A 36 -11.24 -2.44 4.74
C ASN A 36 -10.80 -3.89 5.03
N MET A 37 -9.51 -4.04 5.31
CA MET A 37 -8.90 -5.34 5.55
C MET A 37 -9.41 -5.98 6.84
N SER A 38 -9.72 -5.17 7.86
CA SER A 38 -10.21 -5.68 9.15
C SER A 38 -11.62 -6.26 9.09
N MET A 39 -12.39 -5.93 8.04
CA MET A 39 -13.74 -6.46 7.81
C MET A 39 -13.85 -7.35 6.55
N ALA A 40 -12.73 -7.76 5.97
CA ALA A 40 -12.74 -8.67 4.83
C ALA A 40 -13.48 -9.97 5.20
N PRO A 41 -14.48 -10.41 4.40
CA PRO A 41 -15.29 -11.56 4.74
C PRO A 41 -14.55 -12.89 4.53
N TYR A 42 -15.04 -13.92 5.17
CA TYR A 42 -14.70 -15.31 4.83
C TYR A 42 -15.71 -15.88 3.85
N ALA A 43 -15.25 -16.54 2.81
CA ALA A 43 -16.09 -17.17 1.80
C ALA A 43 -16.21 -18.68 2.01
N VAL A 44 -17.43 -19.19 1.81
CA VAL A 44 -17.73 -20.62 1.74
C VAL A 44 -17.86 -20.99 0.25
N MET A 45 -16.81 -21.51 -0.36
CA MET A 45 -16.71 -21.64 -1.83
C MET A 45 -17.82 -22.49 -2.47
N GLN A 46 -18.25 -23.55 -1.80
CA GLN A 46 -19.34 -24.41 -2.29
C GLN A 46 -20.70 -24.11 -1.64
N GLY A 47 -20.80 -23.03 -0.87
CA GLY A 47 -22.01 -22.69 -0.11
C GLY A 47 -23.28 -22.61 -0.96
N ARG A 48 -23.18 -22.14 -2.20
CA ARG A 48 -24.34 -22.02 -3.13
C ARG A 48 -24.91 -23.36 -3.54
N TYR A 49 -24.06 -24.38 -3.71
CA TYR A 49 -24.45 -25.72 -4.17
C TYR A 49 -24.50 -26.74 -3.03
N GLY A 50 -24.01 -26.37 -1.85
CA GLY A 50 -23.96 -27.21 -0.66
C GLY A 50 -22.79 -28.17 -0.59
N TYR A 51 -22.58 -28.69 0.61
CA TYR A 51 -21.59 -29.75 0.91
C TYR A 51 -22.33 -31.05 1.16
N ARG A 52 -22.01 -32.09 0.39
CA ARG A 52 -22.69 -33.39 0.55
C ARG A 52 -22.01 -34.31 1.56
N MET A 53 -20.69 -34.31 1.58
CA MET A 53 -19.88 -35.19 2.43
C MET A 53 -18.48 -34.56 2.58
N ASN A 54 -17.82 -34.80 3.71
CA ASN A 54 -16.55 -34.24 4.15
C ASN A 54 -16.63 -32.77 4.55
N ASP A 55 -15.52 -32.28 5.11
CA ASP A 55 -15.38 -30.94 5.65
C ASP A 55 -15.38 -29.87 4.54
N GLY A 56 -15.83 -28.67 4.90
CA GLY A 56 -15.70 -27.46 4.07
C GLY A 56 -14.62 -26.53 4.60
N LYS A 57 -14.07 -25.70 3.72
CA LYS A 57 -13.10 -24.66 4.09
C LYS A 57 -13.78 -23.30 4.12
N LEU A 58 -13.48 -22.50 5.14
CA LEU A 58 -13.66 -21.05 5.11
C LEU A 58 -12.41 -20.45 4.50
N VAL A 59 -12.59 -19.63 3.47
CA VAL A 59 -11.50 -18.94 2.75
C VAL A 59 -11.47 -17.50 3.20
N ASP A 60 -10.36 -17.06 3.78
CA ASP A 60 -10.08 -15.66 4.08
C ASP A 60 -9.88 -14.90 2.77
N THR A 61 -10.84 -14.04 2.41
CA THR A 61 -10.80 -13.31 1.14
C THR A 61 -9.73 -12.23 1.12
N MET A 62 -9.32 -11.68 2.27
CA MET A 62 -8.20 -10.76 2.35
C MET A 62 -6.90 -11.43 1.89
N VAL A 63 -6.65 -12.64 2.36
CA VAL A 63 -5.47 -13.40 1.96
C VAL A 63 -5.60 -13.90 0.53
N HIS A 64 -6.69 -14.60 0.23
CA HIS A 64 -6.89 -15.28 -1.07
C HIS A 64 -6.92 -14.31 -2.25
N ASP A 65 -7.61 -13.17 -2.12
CA ASP A 65 -7.86 -12.26 -3.24
C ASP A 65 -6.78 -11.17 -3.37
N ALA A 66 -6.05 -10.85 -2.29
CA ALA A 66 -5.09 -9.75 -2.27
C ALA A 66 -3.66 -10.14 -1.90
N LEU A 67 -3.48 -11.06 -0.94
CA LEU A 67 -2.16 -11.38 -0.38
C LEU A 67 -1.61 -12.73 -0.84
N TRP A 68 -2.22 -13.33 -1.84
CA TRP A 68 -1.85 -14.63 -2.41
C TRP A 68 -1.39 -14.49 -3.86
N ASP A 69 -0.23 -15.04 -4.18
CA ASP A 69 0.25 -15.14 -5.56
C ASP A 69 -0.46 -16.31 -6.26
N ALA A 70 -1.37 -15.99 -7.17
CA ALA A 70 -2.14 -16.97 -7.92
C ALA A 70 -1.31 -17.76 -8.95
N PHE A 71 -0.12 -17.29 -9.29
CA PHE A 71 0.77 -17.96 -10.26
C PHE A 71 1.60 -19.05 -9.59
N ASN A 72 2.11 -18.77 -8.40
CA ASN A 72 3.03 -19.65 -7.67
C ASN A 72 2.41 -20.28 -6.42
N ASP A 73 1.15 -19.96 -6.13
CA ASP A 73 0.35 -20.54 -5.04
C ASP A 73 0.99 -20.35 -3.64
N TYR A 74 1.39 -19.11 -3.33
CA TYR A 74 1.93 -18.76 -2.02
C TYR A 74 1.62 -17.31 -1.61
N HIS A 75 1.81 -17.02 -0.32
CA HIS A 75 1.59 -15.69 0.26
C HIS A 75 2.59 -14.65 -0.26
N MET A 76 2.17 -13.37 -0.38
CA MET A 76 3.03 -12.26 -0.80
C MET A 76 4.32 -12.12 0.03
N GLY A 77 4.31 -12.54 1.28
CA GLY A 77 5.52 -12.59 2.11
C GLY A 77 6.63 -13.50 1.54
N ILE A 78 6.28 -14.52 0.78
CA ILE A 78 7.27 -15.36 0.08
C ILE A 78 7.93 -14.58 -1.06
N THR A 79 7.20 -13.68 -1.73
CA THR A 79 7.81 -12.79 -2.75
C THR A 79 8.86 -11.86 -2.12
N ALA A 80 8.65 -11.43 -0.89
CA ALA A 80 9.64 -10.66 -0.14
C ALA A 80 10.87 -11.50 0.22
N GLU A 81 10.69 -12.76 0.64
CA GLU A 81 11.80 -13.70 0.84
C GLU A 81 12.59 -13.94 -0.46
N ASN A 82 11.90 -14.08 -1.59
CA ASN A 82 12.52 -14.23 -2.89
C ASN A 82 13.40 -13.02 -3.28
N ILE A 83 12.94 -11.81 -2.94
CA ILE A 83 13.73 -10.59 -3.11
C ILE A 83 14.98 -10.65 -2.24
N CYS A 84 14.85 -11.05 -0.96
CA CYS A 84 15.98 -11.20 -0.06
C CYS A 84 17.02 -12.18 -0.61
N GLU A 85 16.59 -13.34 -1.07
CA GLU A 85 17.47 -14.35 -1.67
C GLU A 85 18.16 -13.84 -2.93
N LYS A 86 17.40 -13.17 -3.81
CA LYS A 86 17.90 -12.70 -5.10
C LYS A 86 18.96 -11.61 -4.98
N TRP A 87 18.81 -10.71 -4.02
CA TRP A 87 19.74 -9.59 -3.81
C TRP A 87 20.66 -9.77 -2.61
N GLY A 88 20.60 -10.90 -1.92
CA GLY A 88 21.48 -11.22 -0.80
C GLY A 88 21.24 -10.34 0.43
N LEU A 89 20.00 -9.91 0.66
CA LEU A 89 19.63 -9.08 1.80
C LEU A 89 19.68 -9.90 3.09
N THR A 90 20.07 -9.24 4.18
CA THR A 90 20.17 -9.87 5.50
C THR A 90 19.02 -9.46 6.42
N ARG A 91 18.72 -10.28 7.40
CA ARG A 91 17.77 -9.97 8.45
C ARG A 91 18.08 -8.65 9.16
N GLU A 92 19.36 -8.41 9.41
CA GLU A 92 19.84 -7.21 10.10
C GLU A 92 19.54 -5.94 9.30
N GLU A 93 19.75 -5.95 7.98
CA GLU A 93 19.40 -4.83 7.11
C GLU A 93 17.89 -4.53 7.14
N LEU A 94 17.06 -5.57 7.04
CA LEU A 94 15.60 -5.41 7.10
C LEU A 94 15.12 -4.87 8.45
N ASP A 95 15.65 -5.39 9.55
CA ASP A 95 15.25 -4.95 10.88
C ASP A 95 15.74 -3.54 11.19
N LYS A 96 16.92 -3.15 10.69
CA LYS A 96 17.42 -1.77 10.78
C LYS A 96 16.53 -0.80 10.02
N PHE A 97 16.13 -1.15 8.80
CA PHE A 97 15.18 -0.36 8.00
C PHE A 97 13.85 -0.20 8.74
N ALA A 98 13.26 -1.29 9.20
CA ALA A 98 11.98 -1.30 9.90
C ALA A 98 12.02 -0.48 11.20
N ALA A 99 13.08 -0.61 12.00
CA ALA A 99 13.26 0.18 13.22
C ALA A 99 13.40 1.67 12.90
N THR A 100 14.13 2.03 11.85
CA THR A 100 14.29 3.41 11.41
C THR A 100 12.95 4.02 10.95
N SER A 101 12.14 3.27 10.22
CA SER A 101 10.79 3.67 9.80
C SER A 101 9.91 3.96 11.02
N GLN A 102 9.86 3.05 11.99
CA GLN A 102 9.11 3.25 13.23
C GLN A 102 9.58 4.48 14.01
N GLN A 103 10.88 4.67 14.16
CA GLN A 103 11.46 5.82 14.88
C GLN A 103 11.10 7.14 14.20
N LYS A 104 11.16 7.21 12.86
CA LYS A 104 10.74 8.39 12.10
C LYS A 104 9.25 8.69 12.28
N ALA A 105 8.38 7.68 12.20
CA ALA A 105 6.95 7.83 12.37
C ALA A 105 6.58 8.30 13.78
N VAL A 106 7.21 7.72 14.82
CA VAL A 106 7.02 8.14 16.22
C VAL A 106 7.49 9.58 16.43
N ALA A 107 8.67 9.93 15.94
CA ALA A 107 9.20 11.29 16.09
C ALA A 107 8.31 12.32 15.36
N ALA A 108 7.81 12.00 14.17
CA ALA A 108 6.87 12.86 13.45
C ALA A 108 5.54 13.03 14.21
N GLN A 109 5.01 11.94 14.78
CA GLN A 109 3.80 11.97 15.59
C GLN A 109 4.00 12.80 16.89
N GLU A 110 5.11 12.64 17.59
CA GLU A 110 5.44 13.36 18.82
C GLU A 110 5.71 14.85 18.59
N SER A 111 6.27 15.20 17.43
CA SER A 111 6.50 16.61 17.04
C SER A 111 5.24 17.33 16.54
N GLY A 112 4.10 16.63 16.40
CA GLY A 112 2.87 17.20 15.85
C GLY A 112 2.94 17.45 14.35
N ALA A 113 3.83 16.79 13.61
CA ALA A 113 3.98 16.98 12.16
C ALA A 113 2.68 16.67 11.38
N PHE A 114 1.87 15.75 11.89
CA PHE A 114 0.61 15.33 11.28
C PHE A 114 -0.64 16.04 11.85
N ASP A 115 -0.53 16.92 12.83
CA ASP A 115 -1.69 17.51 13.52
C ASP A 115 -2.62 18.29 12.58
N LYS A 116 -2.08 18.85 11.49
CA LYS A 116 -2.86 19.58 10.49
C LYS A 116 -3.63 18.66 9.52
N GLU A 117 -3.26 17.39 9.46
CA GLU A 117 -3.82 16.39 8.54
C GLU A 117 -4.82 15.48 9.26
N ILE A 118 -4.65 15.29 10.58
CA ILE A 118 -5.50 14.43 11.38
C ILE A 118 -6.82 15.11 11.69
N VAL A 119 -7.91 14.46 11.31
CA VAL A 119 -9.28 14.85 11.65
C VAL A 119 -9.77 13.94 12.78
N PRO A 120 -10.02 14.46 14.01
CA PRO A 120 -10.55 13.66 15.09
C PRO A 120 -11.91 13.06 14.76
N VAL A 121 -12.11 11.77 15.04
CA VAL A 121 -13.36 11.05 14.81
C VAL A 121 -13.96 10.61 16.16
N GLU A 122 -15.21 10.96 16.41
CA GLU A 122 -15.95 10.47 17.57
C GLU A 122 -16.48 9.06 17.31
N VAL A 123 -16.03 8.11 18.12
CA VAL A 123 -16.46 6.71 18.07
C VAL A 123 -17.36 6.44 19.29
N LYS A 124 -18.65 6.18 19.03
CA LYS A 124 -19.62 5.82 20.07
C LYS A 124 -19.43 4.36 20.47
N LYS A 125 -19.03 4.11 21.70
CA LYS A 125 -19.09 2.82 22.38
C LYS A 125 -20.33 2.76 23.27
N LYS A 126 -20.74 1.54 23.68
CA LYS A 126 -22.00 1.31 24.45
C LYS A 126 -22.21 2.27 25.64
N LYS A 127 -21.15 2.73 26.31
CA LYS A 127 -21.22 3.57 27.53
C LYS A 127 -20.43 4.88 27.44
N GLU A 128 -19.69 5.10 26.38
CA GLU A 128 -18.82 6.26 26.25
C GLU A 128 -18.62 6.65 24.78
N THR A 129 -18.25 7.91 24.54
CA THR A 129 -17.76 8.36 23.24
C THR A 129 -16.25 8.56 23.38
N ILE A 130 -15.49 7.92 22.50
CA ILE A 130 -14.04 8.05 22.42
C ILE A 130 -13.71 8.92 21.23
N VAL A 131 -12.86 9.91 21.41
CA VAL A 131 -12.30 10.70 20.33
C VAL A 131 -11.07 9.97 19.80
N PHE A 132 -11.14 9.47 18.59
CA PHE A 132 -10.02 8.84 17.90
C PHE A 132 -9.30 9.88 17.07
N ALA A 133 -8.10 10.27 17.53
CA ALA A 133 -7.31 11.35 16.94
C ALA A 133 -5.81 11.03 16.87
N LYS A 134 -5.42 9.78 17.15
CA LYS A 134 -4.03 9.36 17.14
C LYS A 134 -3.87 8.10 16.30
N ASP A 135 -2.87 8.11 15.42
CA ASP A 135 -2.48 6.93 14.67
C ASP A 135 -1.92 5.84 15.60
N GLU A 136 -2.44 4.63 15.50
CA GLU A 136 -2.09 3.47 16.34
C GLU A 136 -0.91 2.65 15.77
N GLY A 137 -0.54 2.87 14.51
CA GLY A 137 0.48 2.09 13.81
C GLY A 137 1.90 2.26 14.38
N PRO A 138 2.37 3.49 14.62
CA PRO A 138 3.72 3.72 15.15
C PRO A 138 3.93 3.13 16.55
N ARG A 139 5.06 2.45 16.73
CA ARG A 139 5.41 1.75 17.99
C ARG A 139 6.62 2.40 18.66
N PRO A 140 6.43 3.22 19.68
CA PRO A 140 7.52 3.84 20.44
C PRO A 140 8.50 2.81 20.98
N GLY A 141 9.80 3.16 20.99
CA GLY A 141 10.84 2.29 21.54
C GLY A 141 11.25 1.12 20.65
N THR A 142 10.80 1.06 19.39
CA THR A 142 11.24 0.03 18.45
C THR A 142 12.72 0.20 18.11
N THR A 143 13.51 -0.86 18.31
CA THR A 143 14.92 -0.94 17.90
C THR A 143 15.18 -2.21 17.10
N ALA A 144 16.24 -2.21 16.28
CA ALA A 144 16.61 -3.39 15.50
C ALA A 144 16.88 -4.61 16.39
N GLU A 145 17.57 -4.42 17.53
CA GLU A 145 17.85 -5.48 18.50
C GLU A 145 16.57 -6.01 19.16
N GLY A 146 15.60 -5.12 19.41
CA GLY A 146 14.31 -5.48 20.02
C GLY A 146 13.49 -6.40 19.12
N ILE A 147 13.49 -6.14 17.81
CA ILE A 147 12.73 -6.92 16.82
C ILE A 147 13.51 -8.13 16.26
N ALA A 148 14.83 -8.19 16.44
CA ALA A 148 15.67 -9.28 15.94
C ALA A 148 15.27 -10.68 16.46
N LYS A 149 14.57 -10.74 17.60
CA LYS A 149 14.08 -11.99 18.21
C LYS A 149 12.80 -12.54 17.59
N LEU A 150 12.16 -11.79 16.72
CA LEU A 150 10.93 -12.22 16.10
C LEU A 150 11.17 -13.36 15.11
N ARG A 151 10.25 -14.31 15.11
CA ARG A 151 10.31 -15.45 14.19
C ARG A 151 9.92 -15.01 12.78
N PRO A 152 10.48 -15.64 11.73
CA PRO A 152 10.00 -15.49 10.38
C PRO A 152 8.49 -15.74 10.28
N ALA A 153 7.79 -14.96 9.48
CA ALA A 153 6.34 -15.03 9.38
C ALA A 153 5.85 -15.93 8.23
N PHE A 154 6.62 -16.08 7.16
CA PHE A 154 6.16 -16.69 5.93
C PHE A 154 6.94 -17.95 5.51
N LYS A 155 8.21 -18.06 5.89
CA LYS A 155 9.09 -19.18 5.55
C LYS A 155 9.83 -19.63 6.81
N LYS A 156 9.92 -20.92 7.06
CA LYS A 156 10.50 -21.50 8.30
C LYS A 156 11.88 -20.94 8.63
N ASP A 157 12.74 -20.85 7.65
CA ASP A 157 14.12 -20.36 7.78
C ASP A 157 14.31 -19.03 7.04
N GLY A 158 13.23 -18.23 6.95
CA GLY A 158 13.22 -16.93 6.30
C GLY A 158 13.70 -15.80 7.21
N ILE A 159 13.69 -14.59 6.65
CA ILE A 159 14.12 -13.37 7.34
C ILE A 159 13.04 -12.28 7.38
N VAL A 160 11.91 -12.49 6.68
CA VAL A 160 10.78 -11.59 6.69
C VAL A 160 9.89 -11.88 7.91
N THR A 161 9.64 -10.85 8.71
CA THR A 161 8.89 -10.96 9.98
C THR A 161 7.71 -9.99 10.00
N ALA A 162 6.86 -10.11 11.01
CA ALA A 162 5.78 -9.15 11.22
C ALA A 162 6.27 -7.72 11.51
N ALA A 163 7.50 -7.54 12.00
CA ALA A 163 8.04 -6.21 12.28
C ALA A 163 8.70 -5.54 11.06
N ASN A 164 9.15 -6.31 10.07
CA ASN A 164 9.72 -5.79 8.83
C ASN A 164 8.77 -5.96 7.62
N SER A 165 7.47 -6.10 7.93
CA SER A 165 6.35 -6.11 6.99
C SER A 165 5.32 -5.06 7.40
N SER A 166 4.54 -4.54 6.46
CA SER A 166 3.42 -3.65 6.79
C SER A 166 2.32 -4.38 7.55
N GLY A 167 1.55 -3.64 8.32
CA GLY A 167 0.38 -4.15 9.03
C GLY A 167 -0.83 -4.35 8.12
N ILE A 168 -1.90 -4.87 8.72
CA ILE A 168 -3.25 -4.86 8.15
C ILE A 168 -3.83 -3.48 8.43
N ASN A 169 -4.24 -2.77 7.37
CA ASN A 169 -4.69 -1.39 7.49
C ASN A 169 -6.03 -1.19 6.77
N ASP A 170 -6.86 -0.34 7.35
CA ASP A 170 -8.07 0.17 6.72
C ASP A 170 -7.79 1.58 6.23
N GLY A 171 -8.32 1.94 5.07
CA GLY A 171 -8.09 3.28 4.53
C GLY A 171 -8.94 3.60 3.31
N ALA A 172 -9.10 4.88 3.06
CA ALA A 172 -9.72 5.39 1.86
C ALA A 172 -9.09 6.73 1.48
N ALA A 173 -8.92 6.97 0.19
CA ALA A 173 -8.44 8.24 -0.33
C ALA A 173 -9.18 8.59 -1.61
N ALA A 174 -9.45 9.86 -1.81
CA ALA A 174 -10.04 10.37 -3.04
C ALA A 174 -9.45 11.74 -3.38
N ILE A 175 -9.18 11.96 -4.66
CA ILE A 175 -8.75 13.26 -5.19
C ILE A 175 -9.64 13.67 -6.36
N VAL A 176 -9.75 14.99 -6.58
CA VAL A 176 -10.42 15.55 -7.75
C VAL A 176 -9.37 15.93 -8.78
N VAL A 177 -9.51 15.39 -9.97
CA VAL A 177 -8.64 15.68 -11.12
C VAL A 177 -9.45 16.45 -12.15
N MET A 178 -8.89 17.52 -12.68
CA MET A 178 -9.56 18.33 -13.71
C MET A 178 -8.53 18.97 -14.65
N SER A 179 -8.98 19.47 -15.79
CA SER A 179 -8.12 20.24 -16.68
C SER A 179 -7.74 21.60 -16.06
N GLU A 180 -6.62 22.17 -16.51
CA GLU A 180 -6.20 23.52 -16.08
C GLU A 180 -7.25 24.58 -16.40
N GLU A 181 -7.90 24.46 -17.56
CA GLU A 181 -8.97 25.35 -18.00
C GLU A 181 -10.16 25.29 -17.04
N LYS A 182 -10.57 24.08 -16.65
CA LYS A 182 -11.66 23.87 -15.70
C LYS A 182 -11.33 24.40 -14.31
N ALA A 183 -10.09 24.23 -13.86
CA ALA A 183 -9.64 24.78 -12.59
C ALA A 183 -9.70 26.32 -12.58
N LYS A 184 -9.32 26.98 -13.68
CA LYS A 184 -9.42 28.43 -13.85
C LYS A 184 -10.87 28.89 -13.89
N GLU A 185 -11.73 28.21 -14.65
CA GLU A 185 -13.18 28.51 -14.73
C GLU A 185 -13.83 28.46 -13.35
N LEU A 186 -13.51 27.49 -12.55
CA LEU A 186 -14.06 27.28 -11.20
C LEU A 186 -13.37 28.12 -10.11
N GLY A 187 -12.27 28.81 -10.44
CA GLY A 187 -11.48 29.56 -9.46
C GLY A 187 -10.79 28.67 -8.42
N VAL A 188 -10.53 27.41 -8.75
CA VAL A 188 -9.88 26.45 -7.85
C VAL A 188 -8.36 26.52 -8.03
N LYS A 189 -7.63 26.61 -6.92
CA LYS A 189 -6.17 26.55 -6.92
C LYS A 189 -5.73 25.07 -6.90
N PRO A 190 -5.03 24.57 -7.94
CA PRO A 190 -4.49 23.22 -7.93
C PRO A 190 -3.48 23.01 -6.79
N MET A 191 -3.52 21.84 -6.18
CA MET A 191 -2.49 21.42 -5.20
C MET A 191 -1.23 20.91 -5.89
N ALA A 192 -1.41 20.22 -7.03
CA ALA A 192 -0.32 19.67 -7.85
C ALA A 192 -0.79 19.52 -9.30
N THR A 193 0.15 19.31 -10.21
CA THR A 193 -0.13 18.98 -11.62
C THR A 193 0.34 17.54 -11.87
N TRP A 194 -0.54 16.70 -12.45
CA TRP A 194 -0.16 15.40 -12.93
C TRP A 194 0.76 15.53 -14.16
N VAL A 195 1.90 14.89 -14.15
CA VAL A 195 2.88 14.95 -15.24
C VAL A 195 2.86 13.67 -16.06
N ALA A 196 3.00 12.53 -15.42
CA ALA A 196 3.00 11.23 -16.07
C ALA A 196 2.73 10.09 -15.09
N GLY A 197 2.24 8.98 -15.62
CA GLY A 197 2.11 7.74 -14.88
C GLY A 197 2.47 6.54 -15.76
N ALA A 198 2.75 5.39 -15.15
CA ALA A 198 3.00 4.15 -15.85
C ALA A 198 2.65 2.92 -15.02
N LEU A 199 2.21 1.88 -15.71
CA LEU A 199 2.16 0.52 -15.19
C LEU A 199 3.29 -0.30 -15.81
N ALA A 200 3.85 -1.24 -15.06
CA ALA A 200 4.85 -2.19 -15.54
C ALA A 200 4.62 -3.57 -14.93
N GLY A 201 4.73 -4.61 -15.76
CA GLY A 201 4.78 -5.99 -15.31
C GLY A 201 6.21 -6.37 -14.90
N VAL A 202 6.30 -7.21 -13.88
CA VAL A 202 7.52 -7.88 -13.44
C VAL A 202 7.22 -9.36 -13.19
N ALA A 203 8.24 -10.18 -13.01
CA ALA A 203 8.06 -11.58 -12.64
C ALA A 203 7.28 -11.70 -11.32
N PRO A 204 6.21 -12.51 -11.25
CA PRO A 204 5.33 -12.57 -10.07
C PRO A 204 6.06 -12.87 -8.77
N GLU A 205 7.06 -13.75 -8.82
CA GLU A 205 7.86 -14.17 -7.66
C GLU A 205 8.65 -13.04 -6.98
N ILE A 206 8.81 -11.91 -7.66
CA ILE A 206 9.49 -10.72 -7.14
C ILE A 206 8.64 -9.46 -7.34
N MET A 207 7.33 -9.57 -7.17
CA MET A 207 6.38 -8.49 -7.47
C MET A 207 6.72 -7.16 -6.77
N GLY A 208 7.37 -7.20 -5.61
CA GLY A 208 7.73 -6.00 -4.83
C GLY A 208 8.63 -5.01 -5.58
N ILE A 209 9.34 -5.44 -6.63
CA ILE A 209 10.14 -4.53 -7.48
C ILE A 209 9.34 -3.89 -8.62
N GLY A 210 8.02 -4.10 -8.69
CA GLY A 210 7.14 -3.46 -9.68
C GLY A 210 7.32 -1.95 -9.79
N PRO A 211 7.41 -1.20 -8.67
CA PRO A 211 7.67 0.25 -8.70
C PRO A 211 8.94 0.64 -9.45
N VAL A 212 10.00 -0.16 -9.39
CA VAL A 212 11.25 0.12 -10.13
C VAL A 212 11.00 0.13 -11.64
N ALA A 213 10.29 -0.89 -12.14
CA ALA A 213 9.98 -0.99 -13.57
C ALA A 213 9.01 0.13 -14.03
N ALA A 214 8.04 0.48 -13.20
CA ALA A 214 7.10 1.58 -13.49
C ALA A 214 7.80 2.93 -13.48
N THR A 215 8.67 3.21 -12.51
CA THR A 215 9.46 4.45 -12.42
C THR A 215 10.37 4.61 -13.64
N LYS A 216 11.06 3.55 -14.07
CA LYS A 216 11.87 3.59 -15.30
C LYS A 216 11.06 3.99 -16.52
N LYS A 217 9.80 3.52 -16.64
CA LYS A 217 8.90 3.94 -17.73
C LYS A 217 8.51 5.41 -17.62
N VAL A 218 8.20 5.90 -16.41
CA VAL A 218 7.88 7.33 -16.20
C VAL A 218 9.09 8.21 -16.58
N MET A 219 10.28 7.86 -16.11
CA MET A 219 11.51 8.57 -16.44
C MET A 219 11.78 8.59 -17.96
N ALA A 220 11.57 7.46 -18.63
CA ALA A 220 11.74 7.38 -20.08
C ALA A 220 10.69 8.24 -20.85
N ARG A 221 9.47 8.37 -20.34
CA ARG A 221 8.40 9.20 -20.94
C ARG A 221 8.64 10.70 -20.73
N THR A 222 9.18 11.08 -19.59
CA THR A 222 9.34 12.48 -19.18
C THR A 222 10.73 13.05 -19.50
N GLY A 223 11.70 12.18 -19.73
CA GLY A 223 13.12 12.58 -19.83
C GLY A 223 13.76 12.90 -18.49
N MET A 224 13.03 12.78 -17.38
CA MET A 224 13.52 13.04 -16.02
C MET A 224 14.47 11.93 -15.54
N LYS A 225 15.38 12.32 -14.66
CA LYS A 225 16.27 11.42 -13.92
C LYS A 225 15.80 11.33 -12.47
N ILE A 226 16.33 10.37 -11.74
CA ILE A 226 15.92 10.19 -10.33
C ILE A 226 16.29 11.40 -9.45
N GLU A 227 17.36 12.09 -9.80
CA GLU A 227 17.83 13.30 -9.10
C GLU A 227 16.94 14.53 -9.32
N ASP A 228 16.03 14.47 -10.31
CA ASP A 228 15.07 15.55 -10.58
C ASP A 228 13.84 15.51 -9.67
N PHE A 229 13.73 14.49 -8.81
CA PHE A 229 12.64 14.35 -7.86
C PHE A 229 13.04 14.84 -6.47
N ASP A 230 12.40 15.89 -5.98
CA ASP A 230 12.66 16.43 -4.63
C ASP A 230 12.07 15.55 -3.52
N VAL A 231 10.96 14.86 -3.80
CA VAL A 231 10.25 14.00 -2.86
C VAL A 231 9.84 12.70 -3.56
N ILE A 232 10.11 11.58 -2.89
CA ILE A 232 9.72 10.24 -3.35
C ILE A 232 8.92 9.57 -2.24
N GLU A 233 7.67 9.23 -2.56
CA GLU A 233 6.81 8.42 -1.69
C GLU A 233 6.75 6.99 -2.20
N ALA A 234 7.17 6.04 -1.36
CA ALA A 234 7.16 4.62 -1.68
C ALA A 234 6.62 3.83 -0.49
N ASN A 235 5.55 3.06 -0.72
CA ASN A 235 5.00 2.21 0.32
C ASN A 235 5.99 1.13 0.76
N GLU A 236 6.13 1.01 2.07
CA GLU A 236 6.98 0.02 2.72
C GLU A 236 6.19 -1.28 2.98
N ALA A 237 5.71 -1.94 1.92
CA ALA A 237 4.95 -3.19 2.04
C ALA A 237 5.77 -4.26 2.77
N PHE A 238 7.06 -4.36 2.42
CA PHE A 238 8.08 -5.12 3.15
C PHE A 238 9.38 -4.31 3.16
N ALA A 239 10.17 -4.42 4.23
CA ALA A 239 11.51 -3.85 4.25
C ALA A 239 12.37 -4.39 3.08
N ALA A 240 12.14 -5.64 2.69
CA ALA A 240 12.86 -6.31 1.60
C ALA A 240 12.82 -5.55 0.27
N GLN A 241 11.66 -5.03 -0.14
CA GLN A 241 11.58 -4.30 -1.41
C GLN A 241 11.99 -2.84 -1.28
N SER A 242 12.07 -2.33 -0.05
CA SER A 242 12.46 -0.94 0.22
C SER A 242 13.96 -0.76 0.36
N VAL A 243 14.68 -1.77 0.84
CA VAL A 243 16.15 -1.81 0.94
C VAL A 243 16.76 -2.08 -0.43
#